data_6ffdf068347170729d1ef77056797656
#
_entry.id   6ffdf068347170729d1ef77056797656
#
_cell.length_a   1.000
_cell.length_b   1.000
_cell.length_c   1.000
_cell.angle_alpha   90.00
_cell.angle_beta   90.00
_cell.angle_gamma   90.00
#
_symmetry.space_group_name_H-M   'P 1'
#
loop_
_entity.id
_entity.type
_entity.pdbx_description
1 polymer ?
#
loop_
_entity_poly.entity_id
_entity_poly.type
_entity_poly.pdbx_seq_one_letter_code
_entity_poly.pdbx_strand_id
1 'polypeptide(L)'
;MLDSFRLSDREAIAAAKRIGAQGVQTYCTAGDHAPENMTREKKRELLSMMDDAGLVFSAICGDLGRGFGDPELNPALIEKSKRIMELAKELGSDIVTTHIGVVPSDPAHDRYKVMQEACRELAEFADGLGSHFALETGPEPSDVLKRFLDSLGSRGVSVNLDPANLVMVVGDDPVNAVNNLKDYIVHTHAKDGVMVQKTNPEYIYGVTPTPEDVRGATFYRELPLGEGGVNFPAYLRALDSIGYRGFLTIEREAGDDPVKDIKDAADYLRRVIAEN
;
A
#
# COMPACT_ATOMS: atom_id res chain seq x y z
N MET A 1 -9.90 -0.36 1.48
CA MET A 1 -9.39 -0.57 2.88
C MET A 1 -10.57 -0.72 3.83
N LEU A 2 -10.61 -1.79 4.65
CA LEU A 2 -11.65 -1.94 5.69
C LEU A 2 -11.52 -0.86 6.75
N ASP A 3 -10.30 -0.58 7.16
CA ASP A 3 -9.99 0.40 8.19
C ASP A 3 -10.45 1.82 7.81
N SER A 4 -10.47 2.13 6.51
CA SER A 4 -10.95 3.42 6.00
C SER A 4 -12.45 3.66 6.28
N PHE A 5 -13.25 2.61 6.49
CA PHE A 5 -14.67 2.78 6.86
C PHE A 5 -14.86 3.31 8.29
N ARG A 6 -13.86 3.17 9.17
CA ARG A 6 -13.93 3.54 10.61
C ARG A 6 -15.10 2.86 11.33
N LEU A 7 -15.38 1.62 10.98
CA LEU A 7 -16.44 0.77 11.50
C LEU A 7 -15.84 -0.52 12.08
N SER A 8 -16.67 -1.32 12.78
CA SER A 8 -16.27 -2.69 13.13
C SER A 8 -16.13 -3.56 11.88
N ASP A 9 -15.36 -4.66 11.95
CA ASP A 9 -15.14 -5.57 10.81
C ASP A 9 -16.47 -5.99 10.16
N ARG A 10 -17.42 -6.41 10.95
CA ARG A 10 -18.74 -6.85 10.48
C ARG A 10 -19.48 -5.74 9.72
N GLU A 11 -19.44 -4.51 10.22
CA GLU A 11 -20.09 -3.37 9.59
C GLU A 11 -19.34 -2.92 8.34
N ALA A 12 -18.00 -2.91 8.37
CA ALA A 12 -17.13 -2.55 7.24
C ALA A 12 -17.27 -3.56 6.10
N ILE A 13 -17.26 -4.87 6.39
CA ILE A 13 -17.49 -5.94 5.41
C ILE A 13 -18.88 -5.81 4.79
N ALA A 14 -19.91 -5.55 5.61
CA ALA A 14 -21.27 -5.34 5.12
C ALA A 14 -21.37 -4.07 4.26
N ALA A 15 -20.63 -2.99 4.59
CA ALA A 15 -20.56 -1.78 3.80
C ALA A 15 -19.83 -2.04 2.46
N ALA A 16 -18.70 -2.73 2.47
CA ALA A 16 -17.98 -3.13 1.26
C ALA A 16 -18.86 -3.96 0.31
N LYS A 17 -19.61 -4.93 0.84
CA LYS A 17 -20.59 -5.70 0.06
C LYS A 17 -21.67 -4.79 -0.57
N ARG A 18 -22.25 -3.86 0.20
CA ARG A 18 -23.31 -2.96 -0.29
C ARG A 18 -22.85 -2.05 -1.43
N ILE A 19 -21.60 -1.61 -1.41
CA ILE A 19 -21.03 -0.81 -2.51
C ILE A 19 -20.56 -1.67 -3.69
N GLY A 20 -20.69 -3.00 -3.62
CA GLY A 20 -20.34 -3.94 -4.69
C GLY A 20 -18.83 -4.12 -4.86
N ALA A 21 -18.05 -4.07 -3.78
CA ALA A 21 -16.65 -4.48 -3.78
C ALA A 21 -16.53 -5.98 -4.06
N GLN A 22 -15.42 -6.40 -4.63
CA GLN A 22 -15.07 -7.83 -4.82
C GLN A 22 -14.02 -8.28 -3.80
N GLY A 23 -13.25 -7.36 -3.26
CA GLY A 23 -12.22 -7.65 -2.27
C GLY A 23 -12.01 -6.48 -1.33
N VAL A 24 -11.27 -6.75 -0.28
CA VAL A 24 -10.90 -5.78 0.74
C VAL A 24 -9.45 -5.97 1.17
N GLN A 25 -8.87 -4.94 1.74
CA GLN A 25 -7.56 -4.94 2.39
C GLN A 25 -7.74 -4.48 3.82
N THR A 26 -7.01 -5.05 4.78
CA THR A 26 -7.05 -4.66 6.19
C THR A 26 -5.67 -4.69 6.82
N TYR A 27 -5.47 -3.90 7.88
CA TYR A 27 -4.24 -3.91 8.66
C TYR A 27 -4.16 -5.17 9.55
N CYS A 28 -2.99 -5.85 9.52
CA CYS A 28 -2.69 -6.96 10.41
C CYS A 28 -1.43 -6.69 11.26
N THR A 29 -1.23 -5.46 11.67
CA THR A 29 -0.01 -5.04 12.39
C THR A 29 -0.21 -4.92 13.89
N ALA A 30 -1.44 -4.72 14.35
CA ALA A 30 -1.77 -4.45 15.76
C ALA A 30 -3.20 -4.94 16.09
N GLY A 31 -3.55 -4.84 17.37
CA GLY A 31 -4.90 -5.16 17.86
C GLY A 31 -5.30 -6.61 17.63
N ASP A 32 -6.57 -6.84 17.33
CA ASP A 32 -7.12 -8.17 17.15
C ASP A 32 -6.63 -8.87 15.87
N HIS A 33 -6.22 -8.12 14.87
CA HIS A 33 -5.69 -8.64 13.61
C HIS A 33 -4.19 -8.90 13.62
N ALA A 34 -3.45 -8.52 14.67
CA ALA A 34 -2.03 -8.85 14.76
C ALA A 34 -1.82 -10.37 14.77
N PRO A 35 -0.76 -10.90 14.12
CA PRO A 35 -0.50 -12.34 14.06
C PRO A 35 -0.54 -13.04 15.42
N GLU A 36 0.01 -12.39 16.45
CA GLU A 36 0.05 -12.88 17.82
C GLU A 36 -1.34 -12.98 18.49
N ASN A 37 -2.32 -12.23 18.01
CA ASN A 37 -3.68 -12.16 18.55
C ASN A 37 -4.72 -12.88 17.68
N MET A 38 -4.35 -13.24 16.45
CA MET A 38 -5.21 -13.88 15.47
C MET A 38 -5.31 -15.39 15.73
N THR A 39 -6.15 -15.76 16.70
CA THR A 39 -6.39 -17.17 17.02
C THR A 39 -7.08 -17.91 15.87
N ARG A 40 -7.06 -19.24 15.92
CA ARG A 40 -7.74 -20.08 14.91
C ARG A 40 -9.24 -19.79 14.83
N GLU A 41 -9.89 -19.49 15.97
CA GLU A 41 -11.30 -19.12 16.02
C GLU A 41 -11.55 -17.78 15.33
N LYS A 42 -10.75 -16.75 15.65
CA LYS A 42 -10.87 -15.43 15.03
C LYS A 42 -10.66 -15.49 13.52
N LYS A 43 -9.64 -16.24 13.04
CA LYS A 43 -9.43 -16.46 11.60
C LYS A 43 -10.66 -17.07 10.94
N ARG A 44 -11.21 -18.12 11.53
CA ARG A 44 -12.40 -18.78 10.99
C ARG A 44 -13.62 -17.87 10.98
N GLU A 45 -13.83 -17.08 12.04
CA GLU A 45 -14.92 -16.11 12.11
C GLU A 45 -14.78 -15.04 11.03
N LEU A 46 -13.60 -14.45 10.88
CA LEU A 46 -13.31 -13.42 9.87
C LEU A 46 -13.51 -13.97 8.45
N LEU A 47 -12.97 -15.14 8.14
CA LEU A 47 -13.14 -15.80 6.85
C LEU A 47 -14.61 -16.14 6.58
N SER A 48 -15.37 -16.59 7.59
CA SER A 48 -16.82 -16.84 7.45
C SER A 48 -17.59 -15.55 7.10
N MET A 49 -17.24 -14.42 7.73
CA MET A 49 -17.86 -13.13 7.39
C MET A 49 -17.54 -12.69 5.96
N MET A 50 -16.30 -12.96 5.49
CA MET A 50 -15.89 -12.68 4.13
C MET A 50 -16.63 -13.55 3.10
N ASP A 51 -16.71 -14.85 3.34
CA ASP A 51 -17.45 -15.80 2.50
C ASP A 51 -18.94 -15.44 2.40
N ASP A 52 -19.61 -15.14 3.52
CA ASP A 52 -21.00 -14.71 3.58
C ASP A 52 -21.25 -13.40 2.80
N ALA A 53 -20.22 -12.55 2.75
CA ALA A 53 -20.25 -11.33 1.98
C ALA A 53 -19.93 -11.54 0.48
N GLY A 54 -19.31 -12.66 0.10
CA GLY A 54 -18.78 -12.91 -1.24
C GLY A 54 -17.56 -12.06 -1.54
N LEU A 55 -16.73 -11.77 -0.52
CA LEU A 55 -15.52 -10.95 -0.62
C LEU A 55 -14.27 -11.79 -0.40
N VAL A 56 -13.14 -11.34 -0.93
CA VAL A 56 -11.82 -11.91 -0.68
C VAL A 56 -10.89 -10.85 -0.09
N PHE A 57 -9.80 -11.26 0.56
CA PHE A 57 -8.72 -10.34 0.89
C PHE A 57 -7.87 -10.09 -0.35
N SER A 58 -7.92 -8.86 -0.89
CA SER A 58 -7.10 -8.43 -2.03
C SER A 58 -5.63 -8.31 -1.67
N ALA A 59 -5.36 -7.88 -0.45
CA ALA A 59 -4.06 -7.78 0.19
C ALA A 59 -4.24 -7.65 1.71
N ILE A 60 -3.16 -7.83 2.44
CA ILE A 60 -3.06 -7.52 3.87
C ILE A 60 -2.09 -6.35 4.03
N CYS A 61 -2.44 -5.34 4.83
CA CYS A 61 -1.51 -4.28 5.18
C CYS A 61 -0.64 -4.71 6.36
N GLY A 62 0.66 -4.77 6.10
CA GLY A 62 1.70 -5.13 7.05
C GLY A 62 2.60 -3.94 7.43
N ASP A 63 2.14 -2.70 7.22
CA ASP A 63 2.93 -1.51 7.54
C ASP A 63 3.07 -1.34 9.07
N LEU A 64 4.29 -1.48 9.54
CA LEU A 64 4.65 -1.37 10.96
C LEU A 64 4.88 0.08 11.41
N GLY A 65 4.68 1.07 10.52
CA GLY A 65 4.94 2.49 10.79
C GLY A 65 6.42 2.80 11.01
N ARG A 66 7.30 1.90 10.60
CA ARG A 66 8.77 2.01 10.70
C ARG A 66 9.38 1.51 9.39
N GLY A 67 10.33 2.26 8.87
CA GLY A 67 11.11 1.80 7.72
C GLY A 67 12.20 0.80 8.12
N PHE A 68 12.80 0.16 7.11
CA PHE A 68 13.89 -0.82 7.28
C PHE A 68 15.29 -0.19 7.17
N GLY A 69 15.41 1.08 7.53
CA GLY A 69 16.68 1.81 7.46
C GLY A 69 17.55 1.75 8.72
N ASP A 70 17.09 1.08 9.77
CA ASP A 70 17.79 0.94 11.05
C ASP A 70 18.18 -0.52 11.30
N PRO A 71 19.49 -0.85 11.27
CA PRO A 71 19.95 -2.24 11.42
C PRO A 71 19.64 -2.83 12.81
N GLU A 72 19.44 -1.99 13.84
CA GLU A 72 19.11 -2.47 15.20
C GLU A 72 17.63 -2.88 15.28
N LEU A 73 16.76 -2.23 14.54
CA LEU A 73 15.33 -2.53 14.53
C LEU A 73 14.96 -3.65 13.53
N ASN A 74 15.71 -3.80 12.45
CA ASN A 74 15.42 -4.71 11.35
C ASN A 74 15.14 -6.15 11.76
N PRO A 75 15.88 -6.79 12.68
CA PRO A 75 15.61 -8.19 13.06
C PRO A 75 14.18 -8.39 13.57
N ALA A 76 13.68 -7.49 14.41
CA ALA A 76 12.31 -7.57 14.92
C ALA A 76 11.25 -7.24 13.87
N LEU A 77 11.51 -6.25 13.01
CA LEU A 77 10.61 -5.85 11.94
C LEU A 77 10.49 -6.94 10.87
N ILE A 78 11.60 -7.57 10.48
CA ILE A 78 11.64 -8.68 9.52
C ILE A 78 10.85 -9.87 10.05
N GLU A 79 11.11 -10.28 11.30
CA GLU A 79 10.40 -11.40 11.91
C GLU A 79 8.88 -11.15 11.97
N LYS A 80 8.47 -9.93 12.35
CA LYS A 80 7.05 -9.57 12.38
C LYS A 80 6.44 -9.55 10.98
N SER A 81 7.15 -9.02 9.99
CA SER A 81 6.71 -9.01 8.59
C SER A 81 6.53 -10.43 8.03
N LYS A 82 7.44 -11.36 8.35
CA LYS A 82 7.30 -12.78 7.97
C LYS A 82 6.02 -13.39 8.55
N ARG A 83 5.73 -13.15 9.83
CA ARG A 83 4.48 -13.62 10.46
C ARG A 83 3.23 -13.02 9.82
N ILE A 84 3.29 -11.76 9.39
CA ILE A 84 2.17 -11.12 8.68
C ILE A 84 1.99 -11.77 7.30
N MET A 85 3.07 -12.09 6.59
CA MET A 85 2.99 -12.82 5.31
C MET A 85 2.40 -14.24 5.49
N GLU A 86 2.79 -14.96 6.54
CA GLU A 86 2.17 -16.26 6.88
C GLU A 86 0.67 -16.10 7.17
N LEU A 87 0.29 -15.10 7.98
CA LEU A 87 -1.11 -14.81 8.26
C LEU A 87 -1.89 -14.43 7.00
N ALA A 88 -1.30 -13.65 6.10
CA ALA A 88 -1.92 -13.31 4.81
C ALA A 88 -2.26 -14.57 4.00
N LYS A 89 -1.35 -15.53 3.92
CA LYS A 89 -1.61 -16.84 3.27
C LYS A 89 -2.76 -17.60 3.95
N GLU A 90 -2.81 -17.60 5.28
CA GLU A 90 -3.90 -18.23 6.02
C GLU A 90 -5.26 -17.53 5.81
N LEU A 91 -5.24 -16.24 5.49
CA LEU A 91 -6.42 -15.45 5.14
C LEU A 91 -6.75 -15.49 3.64
N GLY A 92 -5.96 -16.22 2.83
CA GLY A 92 -6.21 -16.40 1.41
C GLY A 92 -5.67 -15.27 0.53
N SER A 93 -4.73 -14.47 1.02
CA SER A 93 -4.04 -13.44 0.23
C SER A 93 -2.56 -13.77 0.08
N ASP A 94 -2.02 -13.53 -1.12
CA ASP A 94 -0.60 -13.69 -1.41
C ASP A 94 0.16 -12.35 -1.35
N ILE A 95 -0.49 -11.26 -0.94
CA ILE A 95 0.08 -9.92 -0.99
C ILE A 95 0.03 -9.27 0.40
N VAL A 96 1.21 -8.80 0.86
CA VAL A 96 1.35 -7.94 2.05
C VAL A 96 1.89 -6.59 1.60
N THR A 97 1.12 -5.52 1.79
CA THR A 97 1.53 -4.16 1.45
C THR A 97 2.22 -3.48 2.63
N THR A 98 3.18 -2.62 2.38
CA THR A 98 3.94 -1.93 3.42
C THR A 98 4.72 -0.73 2.89
N HIS A 99 5.06 0.21 3.77
CA HIS A 99 6.16 1.14 3.53
C HIS A 99 7.46 0.61 4.14
N ILE A 100 8.58 0.90 3.50
CA ILE A 100 9.93 0.54 4.00
C ILE A 100 10.75 1.75 4.45
N GLY A 101 10.14 2.93 4.48
CA GLY A 101 10.80 4.22 4.62
C GLY A 101 11.16 4.81 3.26
N VAL A 102 12.05 5.80 3.25
CA VAL A 102 12.51 6.47 2.02
C VAL A 102 13.80 5.83 1.52
N VAL A 103 13.78 5.23 0.35
CA VAL A 103 14.97 4.65 -0.29
C VAL A 103 15.90 5.77 -0.76
N PRO A 104 17.17 5.82 -0.30
CA PRO A 104 18.12 6.79 -0.79
C PRO A 104 18.37 6.65 -2.30
N SER A 105 18.47 7.75 -3.01
CA SER A 105 18.77 7.74 -4.45
C SER A 105 20.19 7.28 -4.79
N ASP A 106 21.13 7.41 -3.83
CA ASP A 106 22.51 6.96 -3.95
C ASP A 106 22.67 5.54 -3.36
N PRO A 107 22.98 4.51 -4.17
CA PRO A 107 23.22 3.15 -3.68
C PRO A 107 24.45 3.02 -2.76
N ALA A 108 25.35 4.01 -2.74
CA ALA A 108 26.48 4.01 -1.82
C ALA A 108 26.10 4.42 -0.40
N HIS A 109 24.94 5.04 -0.21
CA HIS A 109 24.43 5.47 1.09
C HIS A 109 24.25 4.28 2.04
N ASP A 110 24.68 4.41 3.30
CA ASP A 110 24.63 3.28 4.25
C ASP A 110 23.20 2.79 4.51
N ARG A 111 22.23 3.70 4.64
CA ARG A 111 20.81 3.33 4.77
C ARG A 111 20.29 2.52 3.57
N TYR A 112 20.75 2.81 2.34
CA TYR A 112 20.38 2.01 1.16
C TYR A 112 20.80 0.55 1.32
N LYS A 113 22.02 0.30 1.79
CA LYS A 113 22.56 -1.05 2.00
C LYS A 113 21.78 -1.79 3.08
N VAL A 114 21.50 -1.10 4.20
CA VAL A 114 20.71 -1.66 5.31
C VAL A 114 19.31 -2.06 4.85
N MET A 115 18.63 -1.18 4.10
CA MET A 115 17.30 -1.49 3.53
C MET A 115 17.38 -2.62 2.51
N GLN A 116 18.44 -2.66 1.68
CA GLN A 116 18.65 -3.71 0.68
C GLN A 116 18.83 -5.09 1.33
N GLU A 117 19.61 -5.19 2.42
CA GLU A 117 19.81 -6.43 3.15
C GLU A 117 18.49 -6.94 3.75
N ALA A 118 17.75 -6.07 4.42
CA ALA A 118 16.43 -6.40 4.98
C ALA A 118 15.44 -6.86 3.91
N CYS A 119 15.36 -6.12 2.80
CA CYS A 119 14.46 -6.47 1.70
C CYS A 119 14.87 -7.76 0.97
N ARG A 120 16.15 -8.11 0.88
CA ARG A 120 16.60 -9.40 0.34
C ARG A 120 16.12 -10.56 1.19
N GLU A 121 16.24 -10.47 2.51
CA GLU A 121 15.77 -11.51 3.44
C GLU A 121 14.24 -11.68 3.34
N LEU A 122 13.49 -10.56 3.24
CA LEU A 122 12.04 -10.59 3.05
C LEU A 122 11.65 -11.14 1.67
N ALA A 123 12.44 -10.84 0.64
CA ALA A 123 12.23 -11.35 -0.72
C ALA A 123 12.40 -12.87 -0.78
N GLU A 124 13.48 -13.42 -0.20
CA GLU A 124 13.71 -14.87 -0.12
C GLU A 124 12.57 -15.58 0.62
N PHE A 125 12.10 -14.98 1.72
CA PHE A 125 10.99 -15.54 2.49
C PHE A 125 9.69 -15.52 1.67
N ALA A 126 9.38 -14.39 1.02
CA ALA A 126 8.18 -14.25 0.18
C ALA A 126 8.21 -15.22 -1.01
N ASP A 127 9.36 -15.38 -1.69
CA ASP A 127 9.55 -16.34 -2.78
C ASP A 127 9.30 -17.78 -2.29
N GLY A 128 9.83 -18.15 -1.11
CA GLY A 128 9.63 -19.47 -0.50
C GLY A 128 8.17 -19.75 -0.12
N LEU A 129 7.42 -18.70 0.23
CA LEU A 129 6.01 -18.78 0.59
C LEU A 129 5.06 -18.67 -0.62
N GLY A 130 5.57 -18.33 -1.80
CA GLY A 130 4.76 -17.99 -2.97
C GLY A 130 3.87 -16.76 -2.69
N SER A 131 4.47 -15.71 -2.16
CA SER A 131 3.81 -14.48 -1.70
C SER A 131 4.59 -13.25 -2.18
N HIS A 132 4.05 -12.07 -1.94
CA HIS A 132 4.66 -10.79 -2.29
C HIS A 132 4.67 -9.85 -1.09
N PHE A 133 5.86 -9.31 -0.77
CA PHE A 133 6.03 -8.18 0.13
C PHE A 133 6.04 -6.91 -0.72
N ALA A 134 4.88 -6.27 -0.85
CA ALA A 134 4.62 -5.23 -1.83
C ALA A 134 4.85 -3.83 -1.25
N LEU A 135 5.93 -3.18 -1.70
CA LEU A 135 6.30 -1.84 -1.27
C LEU A 135 5.34 -0.80 -1.83
N GLU A 136 4.83 0.07 -0.98
CA GLU A 136 3.96 1.14 -1.39
C GLU A 136 4.76 2.32 -1.95
N THR A 137 4.34 2.79 -3.14
CA THR A 137 4.97 3.95 -3.80
C THR A 137 4.65 5.26 -3.08
N GLY A 138 5.52 6.24 -3.23
CA GLY A 138 5.35 7.61 -2.76
C GLY A 138 6.55 8.19 -2.03
N PRO A 139 7.30 7.42 -1.20
CA PRO A 139 8.46 7.96 -0.49
C PRO A 139 9.57 8.47 -1.41
N GLU A 140 9.76 7.84 -2.57
CA GLU A 140 10.74 8.22 -3.58
C GLU A 140 10.13 8.16 -5.00
N PRO A 141 10.76 8.80 -6.00
CA PRO A 141 10.38 8.67 -7.40
C PRO A 141 10.46 7.21 -7.88
N SER A 142 9.58 6.85 -8.82
CA SER A 142 9.42 5.47 -9.30
C SER A 142 10.70 4.88 -9.94
N ASP A 143 11.56 5.72 -10.53
CA ASP A 143 12.84 5.28 -11.07
C ASP A 143 13.88 4.94 -9.98
N VAL A 144 13.81 5.62 -8.82
CA VAL A 144 14.64 5.30 -7.65
C VAL A 144 14.19 3.95 -7.06
N LEU A 145 12.88 3.78 -6.84
CA LEU A 145 12.33 2.52 -6.35
C LEU A 145 12.64 1.37 -7.31
N LYS A 146 12.52 1.59 -8.63
CA LYS A 146 12.87 0.57 -9.63
C LYS A 146 14.32 0.09 -9.50
N ARG A 147 15.27 1.03 -9.41
CA ARG A 147 16.70 0.67 -9.25
C ARG A 147 16.94 -0.14 -7.99
N PHE A 148 16.24 0.22 -6.90
CA PHE A 148 16.31 -0.52 -5.65
C PHE A 148 15.79 -1.97 -5.82
N LEU A 149 14.61 -2.13 -6.40
CA LEU A 149 14.00 -3.45 -6.67
C LEU A 149 14.86 -4.30 -7.61
N ASP A 150 15.39 -3.71 -8.69
CA ASP A 150 16.31 -4.39 -9.61
C ASP A 150 17.55 -4.94 -8.87
N SER A 151 18.02 -4.24 -7.83
CA SER A 151 19.18 -4.64 -7.02
C SER A 151 18.93 -5.81 -6.09
N LEU A 152 17.66 -6.18 -5.84
CA LEU A 152 17.30 -7.32 -4.99
C LEU A 152 17.41 -8.66 -5.73
N GLY A 153 17.21 -8.67 -7.05
CA GLY A 153 17.30 -9.88 -7.88
C GLY A 153 16.15 -10.87 -7.65
N SER A 154 15.05 -10.46 -7.07
CA SER A 154 13.87 -11.27 -6.74
C SER A 154 12.58 -10.49 -7.02
N ARG A 155 11.47 -11.21 -7.14
CA ARG A 155 10.11 -10.66 -7.23
C ARG A 155 9.31 -10.86 -5.94
N GLY A 156 9.86 -11.53 -4.95
CA GLY A 156 9.24 -11.66 -3.62
C GLY A 156 9.00 -10.30 -2.96
N VAL A 157 9.92 -9.33 -3.15
CA VAL A 157 9.63 -7.91 -2.92
C VAL A 157 9.11 -7.29 -4.23
N SER A 158 7.90 -6.76 -4.17
CA SER A 158 7.11 -6.27 -5.30
C SER A 158 6.58 -4.86 -5.01
N VAL A 159 5.58 -4.40 -5.75
CA VAL A 159 5.03 -3.04 -5.61
C VAL A 159 3.52 -3.06 -5.38
N ASN A 160 3.08 -2.33 -4.36
CA ASN A 160 1.75 -1.75 -4.24
C ASN A 160 1.80 -0.32 -4.79
N LEU A 161 1.23 -0.08 -5.96
CA LEU A 161 1.30 1.23 -6.58
C LEU A 161 0.17 2.13 -6.07
N ASP A 162 0.51 3.12 -5.23
CA ASP A 162 -0.37 4.22 -4.87
C ASP A 162 -0.08 5.42 -5.76
N PRO A 163 -1.04 5.83 -6.62
CA PRO A 163 -0.83 6.95 -7.55
C PRO A 163 -0.84 8.30 -6.84
N ALA A 164 -1.60 8.44 -5.75
CA ALA A 164 -1.73 9.70 -5.05
C ALA A 164 -0.48 10.04 -4.24
N ASN A 165 0.15 9.05 -3.59
CA ASN A 165 1.38 9.26 -2.87
C ASN A 165 2.51 9.76 -3.80
N LEU A 166 2.58 9.26 -5.05
CA LEU A 166 3.50 9.77 -6.06
C LEU A 166 3.28 11.25 -6.36
N VAL A 167 2.01 11.64 -6.60
CA VAL A 167 1.64 13.03 -6.88
C VAL A 167 1.85 13.92 -5.66
N MET A 168 1.37 13.49 -4.49
CA MET A 168 1.34 14.29 -3.27
C MET A 168 2.70 14.53 -2.65
N VAL A 169 3.62 13.56 -2.74
CA VAL A 169 4.87 13.59 -1.99
C VAL A 169 6.07 13.97 -2.87
N VAL A 170 6.26 13.25 -3.97
CA VAL A 170 7.46 13.42 -4.81
C VAL A 170 7.19 14.13 -6.14
N GLY A 171 5.92 14.30 -6.51
CA GLY A 171 5.52 14.94 -7.78
C GLY A 171 5.85 14.09 -8.99
N ASP A 172 5.86 12.75 -8.84
CA ASP A 172 6.05 11.82 -9.95
C ASP A 172 4.72 11.58 -10.69
N ASP A 173 4.81 11.22 -11.96
CA ASP A 173 3.63 10.92 -12.80
C ASP A 173 3.25 9.44 -12.63
N PRO A 174 2.02 9.13 -12.14
CA PRO A 174 1.56 7.75 -11.99
C PRO A 174 1.59 6.92 -13.27
N VAL A 175 1.40 7.52 -14.45
CA VAL A 175 1.49 6.81 -15.74
C VAL A 175 2.92 6.37 -16.03
N ASN A 176 3.89 7.26 -15.80
CA ASN A 176 5.30 6.93 -15.90
C ASN A 176 5.71 5.88 -14.86
N ALA A 177 5.19 5.99 -13.64
CA ALA A 177 5.45 5.03 -12.58
C ALA A 177 4.96 3.62 -12.93
N VAL A 178 3.76 3.48 -13.52
CA VAL A 178 3.28 2.19 -14.04
C VAL A 178 4.26 1.60 -15.04
N ASN A 179 4.75 2.40 -16.01
CA ASN A 179 5.69 1.93 -17.02
C ASN A 179 7.06 1.54 -16.42
N ASN A 180 7.55 2.33 -15.46
CA ASN A 180 8.81 2.06 -14.78
C ASN A 180 8.76 0.77 -13.95
N LEU A 181 7.65 0.55 -13.23
CA LEU A 181 7.49 -0.51 -12.24
C LEU A 181 6.68 -1.71 -12.74
N LYS A 182 6.33 -1.75 -14.03
CA LYS A 182 5.43 -2.75 -14.65
C LYS A 182 5.72 -4.19 -14.28
N ASP A 183 6.98 -4.52 -14.11
CA ASP A 183 7.42 -5.88 -13.79
C ASP A 183 7.27 -6.24 -12.31
N TYR A 184 6.97 -5.28 -11.45
CA TYR A 184 6.88 -5.43 -10.00
C TYR A 184 5.48 -5.20 -9.43
N ILE A 185 4.56 -4.54 -10.17
CA ILE A 185 3.23 -4.19 -9.68
C ILE A 185 2.38 -5.44 -9.48
N VAL A 186 2.02 -5.72 -8.23
CA VAL A 186 1.14 -6.85 -7.84
C VAL A 186 -0.16 -6.36 -7.22
N HIS A 187 -0.19 -5.12 -6.72
CA HIS A 187 -1.36 -4.50 -6.10
C HIS A 187 -1.37 -3.00 -6.40
N THR A 188 -2.53 -2.36 -6.31
CA THR A 188 -2.66 -0.91 -6.46
C THR A 188 -3.66 -0.33 -5.49
N HIS A 189 -3.41 0.90 -5.05
CA HIS A 189 -4.41 1.73 -4.40
C HIS A 189 -5.14 2.62 -5.42
N ALA A 190 -6.35 2.99 -5.07
CA ALA A 190 -7.11 4.07 -5.67
C ALA A 190 -7.28 5.16 -4.62
N LYS A 191 -6.41 6.13 -4.68
CA LYS A 191 -6.32 7.30 -3.80
C LYS A 191 -6.04 8.52 -4.66
N ASP A 192 -6.47 9.70 -4.25
CA ASP A 192 -6.24 10.95 -4.98
C ASP A 192 -5.89 12.09 -4.02
N GLY A 193 -5.19 13.06 -4.52
CA GLY A 193 -4.78 14.22 -3.75
C GLY A 193 -3.86 15.15 -4.52
N VAL A 194 -3.39 16.18 -3.86
CA VAL A 194 -2.52 17.21 -4.44
C VAL A 194 -1.35 17.52 -3.51
N MET A 195 -0.20 17.81 -4.08
CA MET A 195 0.90 18.45 -3.38
C MET A 195 0.53 19.90 -3.10
N VAL A 196 0.61 20.32 -1.84
CA VAL A 196 0.40 21.72 -1.43
C VAL A 196 1.74 22.46 -1.41
N GLN A 197 2.74 21.82 -0.86
CA GLN A 197 4.09 22.35 -0.75
C GLN A 197 5.12 21.25 -0.86
N LYS A 198 6.12 21.43 -1.72
CA LYS A 198 7.24 20.50 -1.82
C LYS A 198 8.06 20.48 -0.53
N THR A 199 8.39 19.29 -0.06
CA THR A 199 9.24 19.10 1.12
C THR A 199 10.18 17.89 0.92
N ASN A 200 11.04 17.63 1.90
CA ASN A 200 11.79 16.38 1.93
C ASN A 200 10.84 15.23 2.34
N PRO A 201 10.68 14.19 1.51
CA PRO A 201 9.87 13.02 1.84
C PRO A 201 10.19 12.39 3.20
N GLU A 202 11.45 12.45 3.63
CA GLU A 202 11.87 11.92 4.93
C GLU A 202 11.14 12.57 6.12
N TYR A 203 10.66 13.81 5.99
CA TYR A 203 9.84 14.47 7.02
C TYR A 203 8.44 13.88 7.08
N ILE A 204 7.87 13.54 5.92
CA ILE A 204 6.53 12.96 5.81
C ILE A 204 6.52 11.54 6.38
N TYR A 205 7.53 10.74 6.04
CA TYR A 205 7.64 9.33 6.46
C TYR A 205 8.40 9.14 7.78
N GLY A 206 8.71 10.23 8.50
CA GLY A 206 9.32 10.16 9.84
C GLY A 206 10.74 9.59 9.88
N VAL A 207 11.46 9.59 8.76
CA VAL A 207 12.86 9.12 8.66
C VAL A 207 13.80 10.12 9.31
N THR A 208 13.53 11.41 9.11
CA THR A 208 14.23 12.51 9.77
C THR A 208 13.24 13.44 10.47
N PRO A 209 13.62 14.08 11.60
CA PRO A 209 12.75 15.03 12.28
C PRO A 209 12.40 16.22 11.40
N THR A 210 11.13 16.61 11.40
CA THR A 210 10.67 17.81 10.68
C THR A 210 11.28 19.07 11.31
N PRO A 211 12.00 19.93 10.54
CA PRO A 211 12.56 21.17 11.02
C PRO A 211 11.50 22.13 11.60
N GLU A 212 11.93 22.99 12.55
CA GLU A 212 10.98 23.87 13.26
C GLU A 212 10.26 24.86 12.35
N ASP A 213 10.95 25.36 11.33
CA ASP A 213 10.43 26.35 10.38
C ASP A 213 9.32 25.82 9.46
N VAL A 214 9.22 24.49 9.33
CA VAL A 214 8.16 23.82 8.55
C VAL A 214 7.27 22.91 9.39
N ARG A 215 7.46 22.91 10.72
CA ARG A 215 6.65 22.11 11.63
C ARG A 215 5.19 22.58 11.63
N GLY A 216 4.26 21.65 11.36
CA GLY A 216 2.83 21.95 11.23
C GLY A 216 2.40 22.51 9.87
N ALA A 217 3.34 22.60 8.90
CA ALA A 217 2.98 22.92 7.52
C ALA A 217 2.18 21.75 6.89
N THR A 218 1.24 22.10 6.00
CA THR A 218 0.51 21.12 5.19
C THR A 218 1.29 20.90 3.88
N PHE A 219 1.88 19.72 3.71
CA PHE A 219 2.68 19.39 2.53
C PHE A 219 1.82 18.85 1.39
N TYR A 220 0.76 18.14 1.71
CA TYR A 220 -0.18 17.57 0.75
C TYR A 220 -1.61 17.59 1.30
N ARG A 221 -2.56 17.31 0.42
CA ARG A 221 -3.96 17.15 0.80
C ARG A 221 -4.57 16.02 -0.02
N GLU A 222 -5.10 15.02 0.68
CA GLU A 222 -5.92 13.98 0.09
C GLU A 222 -7.30 14.54 -0.29
N LEU A 223 -7.79 14.14 -1.45
CA LEU A 223 -9.05 14.58 -2.04
C LEU A 223 -9.88 13.37 -2.49
N PRO A 224 -11.21 13.53 -2.69
CA PRO A 224 -12.02 12.51 -3.35
C PRO A 224 -11.45 12.13 -4.72
N LEU A 225 -11.66 10.88 -5.16
CA LEU A 225 -11.19 10.41 -6.46
C LEU A 225 -11.71 11.27 -7.61
N GLY A 226 -10.81 11.73 -8.44
CA GLY A 226 -11.08 12.61 -9.57
C GLY A 226 -11.07 14.11 -9.26
N GLU A 227 -10.83 14.49 -8.00
CA GLU A 227 -10.72 15.89 -7.58
C GLU A 227 -9.27 16.30 -7.29
N GLY A 228 -8.34 15.36 -7.34
CA GLY A 228 -6.91 15.56 -7.10
C GLY A 228 -6.07 15.66 -8.36
N GLY A 229 -4.81 15.30 -8.24
CA GLY A 229 -3.81 15.36 -9.32
C GLY A 229 -3.63 14.07 -10.10
N VAL A 230 -4.31 12.98 -9.75
CA VAL A 230 -4.21 11.70 -10.45
C VAL A 230 -5.11 11.70 -11.69
N ASN A 231 -4.51 11.54 -12.88
CA ASN A 231 -5.28 11.33 -14.10
C ASN A 231 -5.74 9.86 -14.20
N PHE A 232 -6.84 9.51 -13.50
CA PHE A 232 -7.35 8.14 -13.46
C PHE A 232 -7.60 7.51 -14.83
N PRO A 233 -8.20 8.19 -15.82
CA PRO A 233 -8.34 7.60 -17.16
C PRO A 233 -7.01 7.17 -17.78
N ALA A 234 -5.97 8.00 -17.69
CA ALA A 234 -4.64 7.67 -18.20
C ALA A 234 -3.95 6.59 -17.36
N TYR A 235 -4.06 6.67 -16.02
CA TYR A 235 -3.52 5.70 -15.09
C TYR A 235 -4.10 4.29 -15.31
N LEU A 236 -5.43 4.18 -15.44
CA LEU A 236 -6.09 2.89 -15.68
C LEU A 236 -5.73 2.30 -17.05
N ARG A 237 -5.61 3.14 -18.11
CA ARG A 237 -5.08 2.68 -19.40
C ARG A 237 -3.64 2.18 -19.31
N ALA A 238 -2.80 2.83 -18.51
CA ALA A 238 -1.43 2.36 -18.30
C ALA A 238 -1.40 1.01 -17.60
N LEU A 239 -2.20 0.81 -16.55
CA LEU A 239 -2.34 -0.49 -15.88
C LEU A 239 -2.86 -1.58 -16.83
N ASP A 240 -3.86 -1.27 -17.65
CA ASP A 240 -4.38 -2.20 -18.66
C ASP A 240 -3.31 -2.58 -19.68
N SER A 241 -2.51 -1.62 -20.14
CA SER A 241 -1.45 -1.83 -21.13
C SER A 241 -0.33 -2.78 -20.68
N ILE A 242 -0.09 -2.87 -19.37
CA ILE A 242 0.85 -3.84 -18.77
C ILE A 242 0.19 -5.16 -18.39
N GLY A 243 -1.12 -5.31 -18.67
CA GLY A 243 -1.88 -6.52 -18.35
C GLY A 243 -2.29 -6.66 -16.89
N TYR A 244 -2.26 -5.60 -16.10
CA TYR A 244 -2.70 -5.66 -14.70
C TYR A 244 -4.20 -6.01 -14.62
N ARG A 245 -4.54 -7.01 -13.81
CA ARG A 245 -5.92 -7.52 -13.61
C ARG A 245 -6.27 -7.68 -12.13
N GLY A 246 -5.45 -7.08 -11.26
CA GLY A 246 -5.67 -7.09 -9.82
C GLY A 246 -6.71 -6.08 -9.35
N PHE A 247 -6.71 -5.82 -8.07
CA PHE A 247 -7.66 -4.92 -7.42
C PHE A 247 -7.22 -3.45 -7.52
N LEU A 248 -8.20 -2.57 -7.57
CA LEU A 248 -8.07 -1.13 -7.35
C LEU A 248 -8.60 -0.86 -5.94
N THR A 249 -7.75 -1.02 -4.94
CA THR A 249 -8.15 -0.89 -3.54
C THR A 249 -8.32 0.57 -3.16
N ILE A 250 -9.57 0.99 -2.93
CA ILE A 250 -9.87 2.35 -2.49
C ILE A 250 -9.29 2.55 -1.10
N GLU A 251 -8.39 3.52 -0.98
CA GLU A 251 -7.86 4.01 0.27
C GLU A 251 -8.33 5.46 0.49
N ARG A 252 -9.05 5.68 1.59
CA ARG A 252 -9.60 6.99 1.96
C ARG A 252 -9.33 7.25 3.43
N GLU A 253 -8.33 8.07 3.72
CA GLU A 253 -7.90 8.38 5.09
C GLU A 253 -8.52 9.68 5.62
N ALA A 254 -8.78 10.64 4.71
CA ALA A 254 -9.42 11.91 5.02
C ALA A 254 -10.95 11.86 4.80
N GLY A 255 -11.64 12.95 5.13
CA GLY A 255 -13.08 13.07 4.96
C GLY A 255 -13.89 12.79 6.23
N ASP A 256 -15.09 13.39 6.29
CA ASP A 256 -15.98 13.32 7.46
C ASP A 256 -16.99 12.17 7.37
N ASP A 257 -17.28 11.68 6.16
CA ASP A 257 -18.19 10.56 5.90
C ASP A 257 -17.48 9.46 5.06
N PRO A 258 -16.68 8.59 5.70
CA PRO A 258 -15.91 7.59 5.00
C PRO A 258 -16.75 6.62 4.15
N VAL A 259 -17.92 6.25 4.63
CA VAL A 259 -18.80 5.30 3.91
C VAL A 259 -19.28 5.91 2.59
N LYS A 260 -19.70 7.18 2.64
CA LYS A 260 -20.10 7.93 1.45
C LYS A 260 -18.90 8.13 0.50
N ASP A 261 -17.77 8.57 1.03
CA ASP A 261 -16.57 8.86 0.24
C ASP A 261 -16.08 7.60 -0.51
N ILE A 262 -16.05 6.45 0.16
CA ILE A 262 -15.66 5.17 -0.46
C ILE A 262 -16.68 4.72 -1.51
N LYS A 263 -17.98 4.94 -1.25
CA LYS A 263 -19.02 4.65 -2.24
C LYS A 263 -18.86 5.51 -3.49
N ASP A 264 -18.69 6.81 -3.32
CA ASP A 264 -18.51 7.76 -4.43
C ASP A 264 -17.25 7.43 -5.23
N ALA A 265 -16.16 7.04 -4.55
CA ALA A 265 -14.94 6.57 -5.18
C ALA A 265 -15.17 5.30 -6.02
N ALA A 266 -15.93 4.33 -5.49
CA ALA A 266 -16.27 3.11 -6.23
C ALA A 266 -17.12 3.40 -7.49
N ASP A 267 -18.08 4.31 -7.38
CA ASP A 267 -18.92 4.73 -8.50
C ASP A 267 -18.10 5.50 -9.54
N TYR A 268 -17.18 6.35 -9.12
CA TYR A 268 -16.23 7.04 -9.99
C TYR A 268 -15.36 6.05 -10.78
N LEU A 269 -14.73 5.08 -10.11
CA LEU A 269 -13.87 4.09 -10.76
C LEU A 269 -14.65 3.26 -11.79
N ARG A 270 -15.87 2.79 -11.45
CA ARG A 270 -16.70 2.05 -12.39
C ARG A 270 -17.02 2.84 -13.66
N ARG A 271 -17.32 4.13 -13.50
CA ARG A 271 -17.55 5.02 -14.65
C ARG A 271 -16.30 5.14 -15.52
N VAL A 272 -15.15 5.45 -14.91
CA VAL A 272 -13.89 5.59 -15.66
C VAL A 272 -13.49 4.29 -16.36
N ILE A 273 -13.68 3.13 -15.70
CA ILE A 273 -13.41 1.82 -16.33
C ILE A 273 -14.33 1.55 -17.51
N ALA A 274 -15.60 1.93 -17.41
CA ALA A 274 -16.57 1.73 -18.51
C ALA A 274 -16.32 2.66 -19.72
N GLU A 275 -15.65 3.79 -19.50
CA GLU A 275 -15.33 4.78 -20.53
C GLU A 275 -13.97 4.56 -21.21
N ASN A 276 -13.10 3.71 -20.64
CA ASN A 276 -11.77 3.37 -21.16
C ASN A 276 -11.78 2.14 -22.06
#